data_fab45c96c97697c93af6c6e67ff3020d
#
_entry.id   fab45c96c97697c93af6c6e67ff3020d
#
_cell.length_a   1.000
_cell.length_b   1.000
_cell.length_c   1.000
_cell.angle_alpha   90.00
_cell.angle_beta   90.00
_cell.angle_gamma   90.00
#
_symmetry.space_group_name_H-M   'P 1'
#
loop_
_entity.id
_entity.type
_entity.pdbx_description
1 polymer ?
#
loop_
_entity_poly.entity_id
_entity_poly.type
_entity_poly.pdbx_seq_one_letter_code
_entity_poly.pdbx_strand_id
1 'polypeptide(L)'
;ENGIPYAEFEFVPGRPLSELMDECLDRQDVEGFHNLFAEYLERVGYGEDVPVADFDLIFANILVDGDHWTLIDYEWTFDRPIETRALAFRAVYCYVLEDERRNALELDRILDRLGITENEARQYREQEMEFQKYVTGQKLSMGEIRNLLGGEIYKPTEWIGRFRQTEGELRVQIYEDKGQGFSEENSYFPENVYAEEKQAEFTVNFDGNVHYLRLDPAMCACVCKIRELTMNGQPVPVQDKKIVTTN
;
A
#
# COMPACT_ATOMS: atom_id res chain seq x y z
N GLU A 1 -7.61 8.97 -25.56
CA GLU A 1 -7.94 9.72 -26.74
C GLU A 1 -7.79 11.25 -26.64
N ASN A 2 -7.50 11.87 -25.53
CA ASN A 2 -7.29 13.33 -25.40
C ASN A 2 -5.82 13.71 -25.20
N GLY A 3 -4.88 12.92 -25.73
CA GLY A 3 -3.44 13.21 -25.63
C GLY A 3 -2.84 13.01 -24.22
N ILE A 4 -3.60 12.46 -23.29
CA ILE A 4 -3.10 12.06 -21.97
C ILE A 4 -2.49 10.66 -22.11
N PRO A 5 -1.21 10.47 -21.80
CA PRO A 5 -0.62 9.13 -21.83
C PRO A 5 -1.31 8.24 -20.79
N TYR A 6 -1.69 7.03 -21.21
CA TYR A 6 -2.20 6.00 -20.32
C TYR A 6 -1.51 4.67 -20.64
N ALA A 7 -1.48 3.79 -19.67
CA ALA A 7 -1.05 2.42 -19.83
C ALA A 7 -2.23 1.50 -19.48
N GLU A 8 -2.43 0.47 -20.29
CA GLU A 8 -3.44 -0.55 -20.09
C GLU A 8 -2.71 -1.86 -19.80
N PHE A 9 -3.06 -2.50 -18.70
CA PHE A 9 -2.50 -3.76 -18.29
C PHE A 9 -3.60 -4.81 -18.21
N GLU A 10 -3.26 -6.04 -18.57
CA GLU A 10 -4.16 -7.16 -18.35
C GLU A 10 -4.35 -7.40 -16.86
N PHE A 11 -5.61 -7.59 -16.44
CA PHE A 11 -5.90 -7.96 -15.06
C PHE A 11 -5.54 -9.43 -14.84
N VAL A 12 -4.66 -9.70 -13.89
CA VAL A 12 -4.29 -11.06 -13.50
C VAL A 12 -5.11 -11.44 -12.27
N PRO A 13 -5.98 -12.46 -12.34
CA PRO A 13 -6.75 -12.93 -11.21
C PRO A 13 -5.88 -13.65 -10.19
N GLY A 14 -6.37 -13.74 -8.96
CA GLY A 14 -5.71 -14.45 -7.87
C GLY A 14 -5.45 -13.56 -6.67
N ARG A 15 -4.94 -14.19 -5.62
CA ARG A 15 -4.57 -13.54 -4.37
C ARG A 15 -3.09 -13.77 -4.10
N PRO A 16 -2.38 -12.79 -3.52
CA PRO A 16 -0.99 -12.98 -3.12
C PRO A 16 -0.83 -14.20 -2.20
N LEU A 17 0.18 -15.02 -2.46
CA LEU A 17 0.49 -16.18 -1.62
C LEU A 17 0.72 -15.74 -0.15
N SER A 18 1.33 -14.57 0.06
CA SER A 18 1.51 -13.98 1.38
C SER A 18 0.19 -13.77 2.13
N GLU A 19 -0.88 -13.35 1.45
CA GLU A 19 -2.20 -13.19 2.07
C GLU A 19 -2.83 -14.53 2.44
N LEU A 20 -2.67 -15.56 1.60
CA LEU A 20 -3.16 -16.90 1.93
C LEU A 20 -2.43 -17.50 3.12
N MET A 21 -1.12 -17.26 3.21
CA MET A 21 -0.32 -17.66 4.37
C MET A 21 -0.73 -16.90 5.63
N ASP A 22 -1.01 -15.60 5.54
CA ASP A 22 -1.53 -14.80 6.65
C ASP A 22 -2.89 -15.33 7.14
N GLU A 23 -3.78 -15.73 6.24
CA GLU A 23 -5.05 -16.36 6.66
C GLU A 23 -4.86 -17.66 7.42
N CYS A 24 -3.86 -18.47 7.02
CA CYS A 24 -3.52 -19.67 7.77
C CYS A 24 -3.03 -19.32 9.18
N LEU A 25 -2.20 -18.28 9.32
CA LEU A 25 -1.74 -17.81 10.64
C LEU A 25 -2.89 -17.31 11.50
N ASP A 26 -3.76 -16.49 10.95
CA ASP A 26 -4.91 -15.90 11.65
C ASP A 26 -5.90 -16.98 12.13
N ARG A 27 -6.04 -18.08 11.39
CA ARG A 27 -6.88 -19.23 11.72
C ARG A 27 -6.16 -20.30 12.56
N GLN A 28 -4.86 -20.12 12.82
CA GLN A 28 -4.00 -21.14 13.46
C GLN A 28 -3.96 -22.45 12.65
N ASP A 29 -4.12 -22.36 11.33
CA ASP A 29 -4.06 -23.49 10.41
C ASP A 29 -2.61 -23.77 10.03
N VAL A 30 -1.90 -24.47 10.91
CA VAL A 30 -0.50 -24.84 10.72
C VAL A 30 -0.31 -25.76 9.52
N GLU A 31 -1.26 -26.66 9.27
CA GLU A 31 -1.20 -27.60 8.16
C GLU A 31 -1.36 -26.87 6.82
N GLY A 32 -2.35 -25.99 6.70
CA GLY A 32 -2.55 -25.16 5.51
C GLY A 32 -1.32 -24.29 5.19
N PHE A 33 -0.73 -23.66 6.21
CA PHE A 33 0.50 -22.90 6.03
C PHE A 33 1.65 -23.77 5.48
N HIS A 34 1.84 -24.96 6.07
CA HIS A 34 2.88 -25.87 5.60
C HIS A 34 2.66 -26.37 4.17
N ASN A 35 1.42 -26.62 3.79
CA ASN A 35 1.08 -27.06 2.44
C ASN A 35 1.39 -25.98 1.40
N LEU A 36 0.99 -24.73 1.66
CA LEU A 36 1.31 -23.59 0.78
C LEU A 36 2.83 -23.40 0.66
N PHE A 37 3.54 -23.49 1.77
CA PHE A 37 4.99 -23.34 1.76
C PHE A 37 5.69 -24.50 1.04
N ALA A 38 5.24 -25.75 1.21
CA ALA A 38 5.79 -26.90 0.53
C ALA A 38 5.55 -26.80 -0.99
N GLU A 39 4.37 -26.36 -1.42
CA GLU A 39 4.07 -26.13 -2.83
C GLU A 39 4.96 -25.02 -3.42
N TYR A 40 5.19 -23.94 -2.69
CA TYR A 40 6.15 -22.91 -3.10
C TYR A 40 7.55 -23.52 -3.33
N LEU A 41 8.04 -24.31 -2.38
CA LEU A 41 9.36 -24.93 -2.47
C LEU A 41 9.47 -25.90 -3.68
N GLU A 42 8.41 -26.67 -3.95
CA GLU A 42 8.35 -27.54 -5.12
C GLU A 42 8.41 -26.73 -6.42
N ARG A 43 7.61 -25.65 -6.53
CA ARG A 43 7.53 -24.82 -7.74
C ARG A 43 8.81 -24.05 -8.05
N VAL A 44 9.57 -23.63 -7.02
CA VAL A 44 10.89 -23.01 -7.22
C VAL A 44 12.01 -24.02 -7.40
N GLY A 45 11.73 -25.34 -7.32
CA GLY A 45 12.71 -26.40 -7.46
C GLY A 45 13.70 -26.46 -6.30
N TYR A 46 13.24 -26.28 -5.07
CA TYR A 46 14.12 -26.28 -3.89
C TYR A 46 14.87 -27.61 -3.75
N GLY A 47 16.22 -27.51 -3.69
CA GLY A 47 17.09 -28.70 -3.60
C GLY A 47 17.35 -29.37 -4.93
N GLU A 48 16.81 -28.89 -6.04
CA GLU A 48 17.08 -29.33 -7.40
C GLU A 48 18.00 -28.35 -8.13
N ASP A 49 18.69 -28.81 -9.14
CA ASP A 49 19.55 -27.99 -10.01
C ASP A 49 18.67 -27.34 -11.11
N VAL A 50 17.72 -26.50 -10.69
CA VAL A 50 16.82 -25.79 -11.60
C VAL A 50 17.35 -24.38 -11.82
N PRO A 51 17.53 -23.94 -13.07
CA PRO A 51 18.04 -22.61 -13.37
C PRO A 51 16.94 -21.55 -13.18
N VAL A 52 16.78 -21.09 -11.95
CA VAL A 52 15.90 -19.93 -11.62
C VAL A 52 16.74 -18.66 -11.61
N ALA A 53 16.28 -17.64 -12.32
CA ALA A 53 17.00 -16.37 -12.48
C ALA A 53 16.27 -15.16 -11.89
N ASP A 54 15.04 -15.33 -11.42
CA ASP A 54 14.24 -14.27 -10.83
C ASP A 54 14.47 -14.18 -9.32
N PHE A 55 14.99 -13.04 -8.89
CA PHE A 55 15.29 -12.78 -7.48
C PHE A 55 14.06 -12.37 -6.69
N ASP A 56 13.01 -11.90 -7.37
CA ASP A 56 11.79 -11.40 -6.73
C ASP A 56 10.69 -12.45 -6.56
N LEU A 57 11.06 -13.73 -6.54
CA LEU A 57 10.20 -14.86 -6.20
C LEU A 57 9.80 -14.87 -4.71
N ILE A 58 9.34 -13.74 -4.19
CA ILE A 58 8.80 -13.61 -2.84
C ILE A 58 7.30 -13.88 -2.82
N PHE A 59 6.75 -14.25 -1.67
CA PHE A 59 5.33 -14.63 -1.57
C PHE A 59 4.35 -13.55 -1.97
N ALA A 60 4.72 -12.27 -1.83
CA ALA A 60 3.88 -11.14 -2.22
C ALA A 60 3.72 -11.02 -3.74
N ASN A 61 4.69 -11.52 -4.51
CA ASN A 61 4.74 -11.41 -5.97
C ASN A 61 4.16 -12.65 -6.69
N ILE A 62 3.55 -13.57 -5.95
CA ILE A 62 2.93 -14.77 -6.49
C ILE A 62 1.44 -14.69 -6.26
N LEU A 63 0.66 -14.63 -7.34
CA LEU A 63 -0.80 -14.68 -7.31
C LEU A 63 -1.28 -16.11 -7.46
N VAL A 64 -2.15 -16.54 -6.55
CA VAL A 64 -2.74 -17.88 -6.51
C VAL A 64 -4.22 -17.81 -6.85
N ASP A 65 -4.63 -18.52 -7.90
CA ASP A 65 -6.02 -18.72 -8.32
C ASP A 65 -6.29 -20.22 -8.49
N GLY A 66 -6.76 -20.87 -7.42
CA GLY A 66 -6.84 -22.32 -7.35
C GLY A 66 -5.48 -22.98 -7.52
N ASP A 67 -5.35 -23.88 -8.50
CA ASP A 67 -4.09 -24.57 -8.82
C ASP A 67 -3.17 -23.72 -9.73
N HIS A 68 -3.65 -22.58 -10.16
CA HIS A 68 -2.89 -21.69 -11.05
C HIS A 68 -2.14 -20.62 -10.24
N TRP A 69 -0.82 -20.63 -10.40
CA TRP A 69 0.07 -19.67 -9.76
C TRP A 69 0.71 -18.78 -10.83
N THR A 70 0.57 -17.48 -10.66
CA THR A 70 1.11 -16.50 -11.61
C THR A 70 2.12 -15.61 -10.90
N LEU A 71 3.30 -15.52 -11.47
CA LEU A 71 4.34 -14.61 -11.01
C LEU A 71 4.08 -13.22 -11.58
N ILE A 72 4.14 -12.22 -10.72
CA ILE A 72 4.08 -10.80 -11.06
C ILE A 72 5.34 -10.10 -10.55
N ASP A 73 5.61 -8.89 -11.06
CA ASP A 73 6.70 -8.04 -10.58
C ASP A 73 8.08 -8.72 -10.67
N TYR A 74 8.37 -9.29 -11.83
CA TYR A 74 9.60 -10.05 -12.12
C TYR A 74 10.71 -9.18 -12.75
N GLU A 75 10.81 -7.92 -12.36
CA GLU A 75 11.77 -6.97 -12.93
C GLU A 75 13.23 -7.28 -12.55
N TRP A 76 13.43 -8.04 -11.48
CA TRP A 76 14.77 -8.43 -11.00
C TRP A 76 15.20 -9.81 -11.47
N THR A 77 15.03 -10.05 -12.77
CA THR A 77 15.54 -11.26 -13.42
C THR A 77 16.97 -11.06 -13.88
N PHE A 78 17.84 -11.95 -13.47
CA PHE A 78 19.28 -11.91 -13.78
C PHE A 78 19.65 -12.82 -14.96
N ASP A 79 20.78 -12.57 -15.57
CA ASP A 79 21.35 -13.36 -16.66
C ASP A 79 22.06 -14.67 -16.20
N ARG A 80 21.92 -15.00 -14.94
CA ARG A 80 22.54 -16.17 -14.30
C ARG A 80 21.55 -16.82 -13.33
N PRO A 81 21.64 -18.14 -13.15
CA PRO A 81 20.86 -18.84 -12.15
C PRO A 81 21.16 -18.32 -10.73
N ILE A 82 20.11 -18.32 -9.91
CA ILE A 82 20.20 -18.01 -8.48
C ILE A 82 20.01 -19.32 -7.73
N GLU A 83 20.75 -19.51 -6.66
CA GLU A 83 20.62 -20.67 -5.80
C GLU A 83 19.21 -20.71 -5.18
N THR A 84 18.48 -21.83 -5.37
CA THR A 84 17.11 -21.97 -4.88
C THR A 84 16.98 -21.87 -3.36
N ARG A 85 18.06 -22.21 -2.63
CA ARG A 85 18.15 -22.00 -1.18
C ARG A 85 18.16 -20.53 -0.79
N ALA A 86 18.87 -19.69 -1.57
CA ALA A 86 18.89 -18.24 -1.37
C ALA A 86 17.53 -17.62 -1.66
N LEU A 87 16.84 -18.10 -2.71
CA LEU A 87 15.46 -17.65 -3.02
C LEU A 87 14.48 -18.02 -1.91
N ALA A 88 14.52 -19.27 -1.43
CA ALA A 88 13.65 -19.71 -0.35
C ALA A 88 13.92 -18.94 0.96
N PHE A 89 15.20 -18.68 1.26
CA PHE A 89 15.58 -17.82 2.38
C PHE A 89 14.97 -16.43 2.22
N ARG A 90 15.17 -15.80 1.07
CA ARG A 90 14.70 -14.44 0.81
C ARG A 90 13.17 -14.34 0.91
N ALA A 91 12.44 -15.29 0.32
CA ALA A 91 10.98 -15.32 0.39
C ALA A 91 10.47 -15.36 1.84
N VAL A 92 11.03 -16.23 2.69
CA VAL A 92 10.66 -16.32 4.11
C VAL A 92 11.12 -15.09 4.89
N TYR A 93 12.35 -14.64 4.65
CA TYR A 93 12.94 -13.49 5.34
C TYR A 93 12.15 -12.21 5.08
N CYS A 94 11.86 -11.89 3.81
CA CYS A 94 11.03 -10.75 3.45
C CYS A 94 9.63 -10.88 4.04
N TYR A 95 9.00 -12.05 3.96
CA TYR A 95 7.68 -12.30 4.50
C TYR A 95 7.61 -12.02 6.01
N VAL A 96 8.58 -12.50 6.79
CA VAL A 96 8.60 -12.27 8.24
C VAL A 96 8.85 -10.80 8.57
N LEU A 97 9.73 -10.12 7.84
CA LEU A 97 10.08 -8.72 8.11
C LEU A 97 8.98 -7.72 7.77
N GLU A 98 8.08 -8.06 6.86
CA GLU A 98 7.03 -7.14 6.41
C GLU A 98 5.94 -6.89 7.46
N ASP A 99 5.71 -7.84 8.37
CA ASP A 99 4.63 -7.76 9.35
C ASP A 99 5.05 -8.38 10.70
N GLU A 100 5.00 -7.58 11.77
CA GLU A 100 5.38 -8.02 13.13
C GLU A 100 4.56 -9.23 13.62
N ARG A 101 3.33 -9.42 13.16
CA ARG A 101 2.50 -10.59 13.50
C ARG A 101 3.15 -11.90 13.05
N ARG A 102 3.96 -11.86 11.99
CA ARG A 102 4.65 -13.01 11.43
C ARG A 102 5.91 -13.43 12.20
N ASN A 103 6.33 -12.61 13.19
CA ASN A 103 7.44 -12.97 14.10
C ASN A 103 7.16 -14.24 14.91
N ALA A 104 5.86 -14.60 15.08
CA ALA A 104 5.46 -15.84 15.71
C ALA A 104 5.93 -17.11 14.97
N LEU A 105 6.32 -16.98 13.70
CA LEU A 105 6.82 -18.11 12.89
C LEU A 105 8.20 -18.62 13.30
N GLU A 106 8.91 -17.91 14.18
CA GLU A 106 10.26 -18.30 14.61
C GLU A 106 11.17 -18.63 13.40
N LEU A 107 11.60 -17.58 12.69
CA LEU A 107 12.40 -17.70 11.45
C LEU A 107 13.50 -18.74 11.52
N ASP A 108 14.23 -18.79 12.63
CA ASP A 108 15.34 -19.74 12.80
C ASP A 108 14.89 -21.21 12.68
N ARG A 109 13.70 -21.53 13.19
CA ARG A 109 13.14 -22.89 13.05
C ARG A 109 12.75 -23.24 11.61
N ILE A 110 12.29 -22.26 10.84
CA ILE A 110 12.00 -22.47 9.41
C ILE A 110 13.30 -22.72 8.66
N LEU A 111 14.33 -21.93 8.94
CA LEU A 111 15.65 -22.07 8.31
C LEU A 111 16.31 -23.42 8.64
N ASP A 112 16.19 -23.89 9.88
CA ASP A 112 16.64 -25.22 10.28
C ASP A 112 15.94 -26.34 9.50
N ARG A 113 14.63 -26.24 9.28
CA ARG A 113 13.86 -27.20 8.47
C ARG A 113 14.26 -27.19 7.01
N LEU A 114 14.65 -26.04 6.48
CA LEU A 114 15.21 -25.90 5.13
C LEU A 114 16.66 -26.37 5.07
N GLY A 115 17.28 -26.75 6.18
CA GLY A 115 18.68 -27.10 6.24
C GLY A 115 19.62 -25.94 5.91
N ILE A 116 19.17 -24.70 6.11
CA ILE A 116 19.96 -23.47 5.94
C ILE A 116 20.72 -23.24 7.22
N THR A 117 22.04 -23.30 7.15
CA THR A 117 22.92 -23.07 8.30
C THR A 117 22.94 -21.58 8.68
N GLU A 118 23.29 -21.28 9.93
CA GLU A 118 23.43 -19.89 10.40
C GLU A 118 24.42 -19.07 9.54
N ASN A 119 25.49 -19.72 9.05
CA ASN A 119 26.46 -19.06 8.20
C ASN A 119 25.88 -18.71 6.81
N GLU A 120 25.11 -19.62 6.20
CA GLU A 120 24.39 -19.35 4.95
C GLU A 120 23.34 -18.26 5.15
N ALA A 121 22.57 -18.36 6.22
CA ALA A 121 21.56 -17.33 6.55
C ALA A 121 22.18 -15.93 6.72
N ARG A 122 23.37 -15.84 7.30
CA ARG A 122 24.11 -14.57 7.40
C ARG A 122 24.53 -14.06 6.03
N GLN A 123 25.07 -14.93 5.17
CA GLN A 123 25.47 -14.56 3.80
C GLN A 123 24.26 -14.10 2.97
N TYR A 124 23.12 -14.78 3.08
CA TYR A 124 21.91 -14.41 2.37
C TYR A 124 21.33 -13.07 2.87
N ARG A 125 21.43 -12.79 4.18
CA ARG A 125 21.07 -11.45 4.72
C ARG A 125 21.98 -10.35 4.19
N GLU A 126 23.26 -10.60 4.07
CA GLU A 126 24.20 -9.64 3.50
C GLU A 126 23.90 -9.39 2.02
N GLN A 127 23.59 -10.44 1.24
CA GLN A 127 23.16 -10.31 -0.17
C GLN A 127 21.89 -9.49 -0.30
N GLU A 128 20.90 -9.73 0.56
CA GLU A 128 19.66 -8.94 0.57
C GLU A 128 19.94 -7.47 0.89
N MET A 129 20.78 -7.19 1.86
CA MET A 129 21.17 -5.81 2.19
C MET A 129 21.89 -5.12 1.03
N GLU A 130 22.76 -5.82 0.32
CA GLU A 130 23.45 -5.28 -0.87
C GLU A 130 22.46 -5.04 -2.01
N PHE A 131 21.53 -5.97 -2.22
CA PHE A 131 20.47 -5.82 -3.21
C PHE A 131 19.59 -4.60 -2.91
N GLN A 132 19.16 -4.43 -1.66
CA GLN A 132 18.36 -3.27 -1.26
C GLN A 132 19.12 -1.95 -1.49
N LYS A 133 20.41 -1.91 -1.22
CA LYS A 133 21.27 -0.74 -1.53
C LYS A 133 21.34 -0.47 -3.03
N TYR A 134 21.43 -1.53 -3.83
CA TYR A 134 21.44 -1.42 -5.29
C TYR A 134 20.11 -0.85 -5.82
N VAL A 135 18.98 -1.42 -5.40
CA VAL A 135 17.63 -1.00 -5.79
C VAL A 135 17.35 0.46 -5.39
N THR A 136 17.73 0.83 -4.17
CA THR A 136 17.54 2.20 -3.67
C THR A 136 18.55 3.21 -4.20
N GLY A 137 19.54 2.78 -5.00
CA GLY A 137 20.59 3.63 -5.54
C GLY A 137 21.45 4.26 -4.44
N GLN A 138 21.75 3.52 -3.36
CA GLN A 138 22.44 3.95 -2.14
C GLN A 138 21.68 5.06 -1.37
N LYS A 139 20.42 5.27 -1.67
CA LYS A 139 19.53 6.12 -0.89
C LYS A 139 19.14 5.39 0.40
N LEU A 140 18.41 6.12 1.24
CA LEU A 140 17.90 5.54 2.48
C LEU A 140 17.05 4.29 2.18
N SER A 141 17.27 3.23 2.94
CA SER A 141 16.41 2.05 2.90
C SER A 141 14.97 2.43 3.33
N MET A 142 13.99 1.63 2.95
CA MET A 142 12.60 1.85 3.38
C MET A 142 12.47 1.91 4.91
N GLY A 143 13.28 1.13 5.63
CA GLY A 143 13.35 1.19 7.10
C GLY A 143 13.87 2.52 7.62
N GLU A 144 14.92 3.06 7.01
CA GLU A 144 15.47 4.38 7.36
C GLU A 144 14.51 5.50 7.01
N ILE A 145 13.84 5.42 5.85
CA ILE A 145 12.78 6.37 5.46
C ILE A 145 11.64 6.32 6.46
N ARG A 146 11.20 5.13 6.87
CA ARG A 146 10.16 4.92 7.88
C ARG A 146 10.54 5.56 9.21
N ASN A 147 11.76 5.34 9.67
CA ASN A 147 12.27 5.93 10.90
C ASN A 147 12.40 7.45 10.81
N LEU A 148 12.78 7.99 9.66
CA LEU A 148 12.88 9.44 9.43
C LEU A 148 11.52 10.12 9.38
N LEU A 149 10.53 9.49 8.78
CA LEU A 149 9.18 10.03 8.69
C LEU A 149 8.46 10.03 10.04
N GLY A 150 8.93 9.23 11.01
CA GLY A 150 8.45 9.26 12.40
C GLY A 150 6.96 8.94 12.56
N GLY A 151 6.32 8.44 11.52
CA GLY A 151 4.89 8.17 11.48
C GLY A 151 4.58 6.67 11.46
N GLU A 152 3.44 6.31 12.00
CA GLU A 152 2.89 4.97 11.79
C GLU A 152 2.51 4.81 10.31
N ILE A 153 3.12 3.84 9.64
CA ILE A 153 2.76 3.50 8.26
C ILE A 153 1.65 2.44 8.34
N TYR A 154 0.47 2.84 7.93
CA TYR A 154 -0.66 1.93 7.85
C TYR A 154 -0.75 1.30 6.46
N LYS A 155 -1.09 0.01 6.39
CA LYS A 155 -1.49 -0.60 5.12
C LYS A 155 -2.73 0.14 4.59
N PRO A 156 -2.88 0.32 3.27
CA PRO A 156 -4.07 0.99 2.71
C PRO A 156 -5.38 0.41 3.22
N THR A 157 -5.45 -0.91 3.43
CA THR A 157 -6.62 -1.62 3.97
C THR A 157 -6.91 -1.27 5.43
N GLU A 158 -5.88 -1.08 6.26
CA GLU A 158 -6.03 -0.66 7.66
C GLU A 158 -6.43 0.81 7.72
N TRP A 159 -5.86 1.60 6.84
CA TRP A 159 -6.20 3.01 6.69
C TRP A 159 -7.69 3.16 6.31
N ILE A 160 -8.13 2.44 5.28
CA ILE A 160 -9.55 2.37 4.88
C ILE A 160 -10.42 1.82 6.02
N GLY A 161 -9.94 0.82 6.77
CA GLY A 161 -10.64 0.26 7.94
C GLY A 161 -10.81 1.28 9.07
N ARG A 162 -9.77 2.06 9.38
CA ARG A 162 -9.85 3.14 10.37
C ARG A 162 -10.82 4.24 9.93
N PHE A 163 -10.86 4.61 8.66
CA PHE A 163 -11.84 5.56 8.13
C PHE A 163 -13.27 5.03 8.15
N ARG A 164 -13.48 3.71 8.01
CA ARG A 164 -14.80 3.09 8.18
C ARG A 164 -15.26 3.02 9.63
N GLN A 165 -14.33 3.01 10.59
CA GLN A 165 -14.64 2.99 12.03
C GLN A 165 -14.83 4.39 12.62
N THR A 166 -14.24 5.41 12.06
CA THR A 166 -14.67 6.78 12.29
C THR A 166 -15.89 7.02 11.44
N GLU A 167 -17.09 6.88 12.01
CA GLU A 167 -18.24 7.65 11.58
C GLU A 167 -17.87 9.13 11.79
N GLY A 168 -16.95 9.61 10.92
CA GLY A 168 -16.54 11.00 10.89
C GLY A 168 -17.78 11.80 10.54
N GLU A 169 -18.18 12.70 11.40
CA GLU A 169 -19.18 13.69 11.10
C GLU A 169 -18.87 14.30 9.74
N LEU A 170 -19.83 14.32 8.84
CA LEU A 170 -19.77 15.08 7.61
C LEU A 170 -19.76 16.57 8.00
N ARG A 171 -18.59 17.02 8.43
CA ARG A 171 -18.37 18.38 8.89
C ARG A 171 -17.57 19.13 7.85
N VAL A 172 -18.27 19.95 7.09
CA VAL A 172 -17.65 20.78 6.05
C VAL A 172 -16.83 21.89 6.69
N GLN A 173 -15.59 22.08 6.25
CA GLN A 173 -14.72 23.19 6.68
C GLN A 173 -14.35 24.05 5.47
N ILE A 174 -14.39 25.36 5.63
CA ILE A 174 -14.03 26.35 4.64
C ILE A 174 -12.77 27.07 5.08
N TYR A 175 -11.84 27.23 4.16
CA TYR A 175 -10.64 28.03 4.33
C TYR A 175 -10.65 29.20 3.36
N GLU A 176 -10.33 30.39 3.87
CA GLU A 176 -10.21 31.61 3.08
C GLU A 176 -8.73 32.01 2.91
N ASP A 177 -8.34 32.18 1.65
CA ASP A 177 -7.02 32.79 1.36
C ASP A 177 -7.23 34.26 1.00
N LYS A 178 -6.68 35.14 1.83
CA LYS A 178 -6.66 36.59 1.67
C LYS A 178 -5.31 37.12 1.13
N GLY A 179 -4.58 36.26 0.42
CA GLY A 179 -3.27 36.56 -0.20
C GLY A 179 -2.07 36.08 0.59
N GLN A 180 -2.25 35.27 1.65
CA GLN A 180 -1.21 34.69 2.48
C GLN A 180 -1.21 33.16 2.50
N GLY A 181 -2.05 32.55 1.67
CA GLY A 181 -2.30 31.11 1.64
C GLY A 181 -3.37 30.66 2.65
N PHE A 182 -3.67 29.36 2.61
CA PHE A 182 -4.65 28.76 3.53
C PHE A 182 -4.03 28.50 4.89
N SER A 183 -4.76 28.82 5.97
CA SER A 183 -4.36 28.56 7.36
C SER A 183 -5.57 28.19 8.22
N GLU A 184 -5.35 27.48 9.32
CA GLU A 184 -6.42 27.16 10.29
C GLU A 184 -7.05 28.41 10.92
N GLU A 185 -6.26 29.48 11.08
CA GLU A 185 -6.75 30.76 11.61
C GLU A 185 -7.77 31.44 10.70
N ASN A 186 -7.71 31.13 9.39
CA ASN A 186 -8.63 31.64 8.37
C ASN A 186 -9.59 30.54 7.90
N SER A 187 -9.95 29.63 8.78
CA SER A 187 -10.93 28.59 8.52
C SER A 187 -12.11 28.62 9.46
N TYR A 188 -13.24 28.11 9.00
CA TYR A 188 -14.45 28.02 9.81
C TYR A 188 -15.37 26.90 9.30
N PHE A 189 -16.29 26.52 10.15
CA PHE A 189 -17.38 25.61 9.80
C PHE A 189 -18.61 26.42 9.44
N PRO A 190 -19.16 26.26 8.24
CA PRO A 190 -20.34 27.02 7.84
C PRO A 190 -21.51 26.72 8.77
N GLU A 191 -22.25 27.77 9.13
CA GLU A 191 -23.52 27.64 9.82
C GLU A 191 -24.57 27.16 8.84
N ASN A 192 -25.62 26.49 9.33
CA ASN A 192 -26.76 26.02 8.53
C ASN A 192 -26.38 25.02 7.40
N VAL A 193 -25.47 24.09 7.68
CA VAL A 193 -25.25 22.94 6.80
C VAL A 193 -26.46 22.04 6.90
N TYR A 194 -27.21 21.92 5.79
CA TYR A 194 -28.26 20.92 5.67
C TYR A 194 -27.65 19.61 5.22
N ALA A 195 -27.58 18.61 6.09
CA ALA A 195 -27.04 17.31 5.78
C ALA A 195 -28.11 16.24 5.91
N GLU A 196 -28.43 15.56 4.82
CA GLU A 196 -29.34 14.44 4.78
C GLU A 196 -28.76 13.32 3.93
N GLU A 197 -28.74 12.08 4.42
CA GLU A 197 -28.32 10.88 3.70
C GLU A 197 -27.02 11.03 2.89
N LYS A 198 -25.95 11.54 3.50
CA LYS A 198 -24.64 11.77 2.83
C LYS A 198 -24.66 12.88 1.76
N GLN A 199 -25.59 13.78 1.82
CA GLN A 199 -25.62 15.01 1.02
C GLN A 199 -25.54 16.19 1.97
N ALA A 200 -24.84 17.24 1.55
CA ALA A 200 -24.77 18.49 2.30
C ALA A 200 -25.01 19.66 1.34
N GLU A 201 -25.81 20.61 1.80
CA GLU A 201 -26.06 21.89 1.14
C GLU A 201 -25.76 23.00 2.13
N PHE A 202 -25.05 24.02 1.71
CA PHE A 202 -24.72 25.17 2.56
C PHE A 202 -24.42 26.40 1.72
N THR A 203 -24.54 27.55 2.34
CA THR A 203 -24.21 28.85 1.75
C THR A 203 -23.12 29.53 2.58
N VAL A 204 -22.15 30.07 1.91
CA VAL A 204 -21.01 30.79 2.52
C VAL A 204 -21.07 32.25 2.07
N ASN A 205 -20.96 33.17 3.02
CA ASN A 205 -20.77 34.59 2.74
C ASN A 205 -19.34 34.98 3.09
N PHE A 206 -18.62 35.53 2.14
CA PHE A 206 -17.25 36.01 2.34
C PHE A 206 -17.08 37.44 1.82
N ASP A 207 -16.11 38.14 2.37
CA ASP A 207 -15.83 39.51 1.97
C ASP A 207 -15.05 39.59 0.63
N GLY A 208 -15.00 40.77 0.01
CA GLY A 208 -14.35 40.97 -1.28
C GLY A 208 -12.82 40.84 -1.30
N ASN A 209 -12.20 40.54 -0.13
CA ASN A 209 -10.74 40.37 -0.02
C ASN A 209 -10.29 38.92 -0.12
N VAL A 210 -11.22 37.97 -0.26
CA VAL A 210 -10.90 36.56 -0.43
C VAL A 210 -10.54 36.29 -1.87
N HIS A 211 -9.33 35.79 -2.10
CA HIS A 211 -8.80 35.45 -3.43
C HIS A 211 -9.13 34.02 -3.83
N TYR A 212 -9.01 33.08 -2.87
CA TYR A 212 -9.29 31.68 -3.06
C TYR A 212 -10.06 31.09 -1.88
N LEU A 213 -10.91 30.12 -2.18
CA LEU A 213 -11.62 29.29 -1.21
C LEU A 213 -11.18 27.84 -1.35
N ARG A 214 -10.91 27.19 -0.25
CA ARG A 214 -10.74 25.74 -0.18
C ARG A 214 -11.89 25.16 0.62
N LEU A 215 -12.49 24.11 0.08
CA LEU A 215 -13.59 23.37 0.69
C LEU A 215 -13.08 21.99 1.10
N ASP A 216 -13.10 21.70 2.38
CA ASP A 216 -12.86 20.38 2.92
C ASP A 216 -14.23 19.76 3.26
N PRO A 217 -14.71 18.78 2.48
CA PRO A 217 -16.11 18.31 2.55
C PRO A 217 -16.38 17.42 3.78
N ALA A 218 -15.34 16.92 4.42
CA ALA A 218 -15.42 16.10 5.63
C ALA A 218 -14.10 16.11 6.38
N MET A 219 -14.14 15.81 7.68
CA MET A 219 -12.94 15.63 8.52
C MET A 219 -12.32 14.23 8.38
N CYS A 220 -12.67 13.52 7.32
CA CYS A 220 -12.16 12.18 7.03
C CYS A 220 -11.98 12.01 5.52
N ALA A 221 -11.18 11.01 5.10
CA ALA A 221 -11.04 10.69 3.69
C ALA A 221 -12.39 10.26 3.12
N CYS A 222 -12.84 10.97 2.08
CA CYS A 222 -14.12 10.71 1.44
C CYS A 222 -14.05 10.96 -0.07
N VAL A 223 -14.97 10.36 -0.80
CA VAL A 223 -15.22 10.71 -2.20
C VAL A 223 -16.40 11.67 -2.21
N CYS A 224 -16.17 12.88 -2.68
CA CYS A 224 -17.17 13.93 -2.76
C CYS A 224 -17.55 14.19 -4.22
N LYS A 225 -18.85 14.31 -4.48
CA LYS A 225 -19.38 14.75 -5.77
C LYS A 225 -20.08 16.08 -5.59
N ILE A 226 -19.54 17.14 -6.19
CA ILE A 226 -20.20 18.43 -6.25
C ILE A 226 -21.30 18.33 -7.30
N ARG A 227 -22.55 18.53 -6.90
CA ARG A 227 -23.71 18.51 -7.80
C ARG A 227 -23.97 19.88 -8.42
N GLU A 228 -23.87 20.89 -7.60
CA GLU A 228 -24.15 22.28 -7.99
C GLU A 228 -23.23 23.20 -7.19
N LEU A 229 -22.73 24.22 -7.86
CA LEU A 229 -21.99 25.33 -7.25
C LEU A 229 -22.50 26.63 -7.85
N THR A 230 -22.92 27.55 -7.00
CA THR A 230 -23.34 28.88 -7.43
C THR A 230 -22.52 29.95 -6.72
N MET A 231 -22.28 31.07 -7.39
CA MET A 231 -21.67 32.25 -6.81
C MET A 231 -22.55 33.48 -7.16
N ASN A 232 -23.05 34.17 -6.13
CA ASN A 232 -24.00 35.28 -6.28
C ASN A 232 -25.22 34.91 -7.14
N GLY A 233 -25.72 33.69 -6.98
CA GLY A 233 -26.84 33.16 -7.73
C GLY A 233 -26.59 32.76 -9.17
N GLN A 234 -25.33 32.82 -9.60
CA GLN A 234 -24.93 32.37 -10.94
C GLN A 234 -24.20 30.99 -10.83
N PRO A 235 -24.54 30.05 -11.73
CA PRO A 235 -23.89 28.76 -11.72
C PRO A 235 -22.37 28.88 -12.08
N VAL A 236 -21.54 28.23 -11.29
CA VAL A 236 -20.11 28.12 -11.56
C VAL A 236 -19.85 26.74 -12.19
N PRO A 237 -19.27 26.66 -13.39
CA PRO A 237 -18.98 25.38 -14.00
C PRO A 237 -17.93 24.62 -13.16
N VAL A 238 -18.33 23.54 -12.58
CA VAL A 238 -17.44 22.59 -11.92
C VAL A 238 -16.74 21.82 -13.04
N GLN A 239 -15.54 22.27 -13.41
CA GLN A 239 -14.71 21.49 -14.31
C GLN A 239 -14.09 20.36 -13.49
N ASP A 240 -14.19 19.12 -13.98
CA ASP A 240 -13.52 17.94 -13.43
C ASP A 240 -11.98 18.11 -13.46
N LYS A 241 -11.47 18.99 -12.64
CA LYS A 241 -10.01 19.23 -12.54
C LYS A 241 -9.56 19.01 -11.12
N LYS A 242 -8.96 17.85 -10.95
CA LYS A 242 -8.15 17.47 -9.81
C LYS A 242 -8.85 17.55 -8.46
N ILE A 243 -9.34 16.41 -8.03
CA ILE A 243 -9.38 16.11 -6.60
C ILE A 243 -7.92 16.07 -6.16
N VAL A 244 -7.45 17.14 -5.54
CA VAL A 244 -6.17 17.14 -4.83
C VAL A 244 -6.51 16.69 -3.43
N THR A 245 -6.24 15.44 -3.12
CA THR A 245 -6.18 15.00 -1.73
C THR A 245 -4.93 15.64 -1.14
N THR A 246 -5.09 16.68 -0.34
CA THR A 246 -4.05 17.14 0.56
C THR A 246 -4.20 16.38 1.87
N ASN A 247 -3.14 15.65 2.26
CA ASN A 247 -2.96 15.13 3.62
C ASN A 247 -2.79 16.29 4.59
#